data_8e0d477229fb6e034d28210cd15819e5
#
_entry.id   8e0d477229fb6e034d28210cd15819e5
#
_cell.length_a   1.000
_cell.length_b   1.000
_cell.length_c   1.000
_cell.angle_alpha   90.00
_cell.angle_beta   90.00
_cell.angle_gamma   90.00
#
_symmetry.space_group_name_H-M   'P 1'
#
loop_
_entity.id
_entity.type
_entity.pdbx_description
1 polymer ?
#
loop_
_entity_poly.entity_id
_entity_poly.type
_entity_poly.pdbx_seq_one_letter_code
_entity_poly.pdbx_strand_id
1 'polypeptide(L)'
;GKKLQLSASAFNTAKKHKARSAEYNLKEGSKEYEFTYQLGDNAVLWSDLQPALYQLKAEINGIDEKTVRFGLRDFKTEETHFTINGAKTFLRGKHDACVFPLTGHTAMDLEQWRRYFRICKEYGLNHCRFHSWCPPAACFEAADLEGIYLQPELPIWGGFKKESAELMDFLMKDGENIMREYSNHASFVLFALGNELGGDINVMKEFVDRFRSIEPRHLYTYGSNIFLGSRGHIPGEDFLVTCRVGSGEGYSTHARASFSFADAEEGGYLNNTYPNSVMNFDEALEKSPVPVIGHETGQFQTYPNYEEMKKYTGVLAPWNFEVFRDRLEKAGMLEQADDFFKASGAWSVELYR
;
A
#
# COMPACT_ATOMS: atom_id res chain seq x y z
N GLY A 1 34.56 23.03 20.79
CA GLY A 1 33.71 21.84 20.69
C GLY A 1 33.01 21.80 19.32
N LYS A 2 32.62 20.62 18.88
CA LYS A 2 31.85 20.48 17.65
C LYS A 2 30.42 20.97 17.87
N LYS A 3 29.88 21.67 16.90
CA LYS A 3 28.50 22.18 16.92
C LYS A 3 27.74 21.66 15.72
N LEU A 4 26.51 21.22 15.95
CA LEU A 4 25.56 20.85 14.91
C LEU A 4 24.61 22.00 14.67
N GLN A 5 24.51 22.44 13.42
CA GLN A 5 23.48 23.40 12.99
C GLN A 5 22.40 22.65 12.23
N LEU A 6 21.13 22.91 12.58
CA LEU A 6 19.96 22.41 11.88
C LEU A 6 19.19 23.56 11.25
N SER A 7 18.76 23.36 10.01
CA SER A 7 17.84 24.25 9.32
C SER A 7 16.87 23.44 8.46
N ALA A 8 15.59 23.79 8.48
CA ALA A 8 14.58 23.10 7.67
C ALA A 8 13.75 24.09 6.87
N SER A 9 13.44 23.73 5.63
CA SER A 9 12.58 24.51 4.75
C SER A 9 11.60 23.59 4.02
N ALA A 10 10.36 24.04 3.92
CA ALA A 10 9.32 23.34 3.18
C ALA A 10 9.55 23.46 1.66
N PHE A 11 9.24 22.38 0.95
CA PHE A 11 9.21 22.33 -0.50
C PHE A 11 8.04 21.42 -0.96
N ASN A 12 7.84 21.29 -2.26
CA ASN A 12 6.72 20.59 -2.85
C ASN A 12 5.35 21.09 -2.37
N THR A 13 5.28 22.40 -2.09
CA THR A 13 4.07 23.08 -1.59
C THR A 13 4.07 24.53 -2.01
N ALA A 14 2.88 25.09 -2.19
CA ALA A 14 2.72 26.53 -2.44
C ALA A 14 3.02 27.39 -1.18
N LYS A 15 2.93 26.82 0.02
CA LYS A 15 3.20 27.53 1.27
C LYS A 15 4.70 27.57 1.54
N LYS A 16 5.26 28.76 1.55
CA LYS A 16 6.65 28.97 1.96
C LYS A 16 6.74 28.89 3.49
N HIS A 17 7.51 27.94 3.97
CA HIS A 17 7.85 27.85 5.38
C HIS A 17 9.34 27.53 5.55
N LYS A 18 10.01 28.27 6.43
CA LYS A 18 11.39 28.03 6.83
C LYS A 18 11.45 28.08 8.35
N ALA A 19 11.81 26.96 8.96
CA ALA A 19 11.97 26.90 10.40
C ALA A 19 13.18 27.73 10.85
N ARG A 20 13.13 28.23 12.08
CA ARG A 20 14.27 28.94 12.69
C ARG A 20 15.45 27.97 12.84
N SER A 21 16.63 28.37 12.39
CA SER A 21 17.84 27.55 12.58
C SER A 21 18.14 27.35 14.07
N ALA A 22 18.61 26.16 14.39
CA ALA A 22 18.99 25.79 15.75
C ALA A 22 20.44 25.29 15.77
N GLU A 23 21.14 25.52 16.88
CA GLU A 23 22.51 25.08 17.10
C GLU A 23 22.58 24.24 18.37
N TYR A 24 23.28 23.12 18.30
CA TYR A 24 23.45 22.17 19.39
C TYR A 24 24.93 21.85 19.60
N ASN A 25 25.36 21.82 20.85
CA ASN A 25 26.73 21.41 21.19
C ASN A 25 26.80 19.88 21.22
N LEU A 26 27.78 19.31 20.53
CA LEU A 26 28.07 17.88 20.52
C LEU A 26 29.04 17.53 21.64
N LYS A 27 28.69 16.56 22.49
CA LYS A 27 29.57 16.07 23.56
C LYS A 27 30.69 15.21 22.95
N GLU A 28 31.90 15.42 23.40
CA GLU A 28 33.04 14.61 22.97
C GLU A 28 32.88 13.16 23.40
N GLY A 29 33.21 12.21 22.51
CA GLY A 29 33.17 10.77 22.79
C GLY A 29 31.80 10.11 22.60
N SER A 30 30.71 10.86 22.37
CA SER A 30 29.39 10.28 22.05
C SER A 30 29.30 9.86 20.59
N LYS A 31 28.70 8.70 20.30
CA LYS A 31 28.50 8.18 18.96
C LYS A 31 27.13 8.53 18.41
N GLU A 32 26.15 8.77 19.29
CA GLU A 32 24.78 9.06 18.95
C GLU A 32 24.29 10.28 19.74
N TYR A 33 23.43 11.07 19.10
CA TYR A 33 22.82 12.25 19.68
C TYR A 33 21.36 12.31 19.29
N GLU A 34 20.52 12.70 20.24
CA GLU A 34 19.11 12.98 20.03
C GLU A 34 18.83 14.45 20.30
N PHE A 35 18.14 15.12 19.39
CA PHE A 35 17.76 16.51 19.50
C PHE A 35 16.30 16.74 19.12
N THR A 36 15.63 17.58 19.89
CA THR A 36 14.32 18.11 19.51
C THR A 36 14.50 19.39 18.74
N TYR A 37 14.09 19.40 17.45
CA TYR A 37 14.15 20.58 16.59
C TYR A 37 12.74 21.09 16.32
N GLN A 38 12.46 22.33 16.76
CA GLN A 38 11.14 22.95 16.64
C GLN A 38 10.95 23.57 15.26
N LEU A 39 9.95 23.11 14.52
CA LEU A 39 9.60 23.68 13.21
C LEU A 39 8.69 24.92 13.34
N GLY A 40 8.00 25.09 14.47
CA GLY A 40 7.11 26.21 14.75
C GLY A 40 5.65 25.95 14.33
N ASP A 41 4.75 26.82 14.81
CA ASP A 41 3.29 26.63 14.73
C ASP A 41 2.72 26.69 13.30
N ASN A 42 3.47 27.28 12.36
CA ASN A 42 3.08 27.43 10.96
C ASN A 42 3.66 26.32 10.07
N ALA A 43 4.16 25.23 10.66
CA ALA A 43 4.67 24.09 9.91
C ALA A 43 3.60 23.51 8.99
N VAL A 44 4.02 23.15 7.76
CA VAL A 44 3.11 22.63 6.73
C VAL A 44 3.03 21.13 6.86
N LEU A 45 1.81 20.60 6.95
CA LEU A 45 1.59 19.17 7.08
C LEU A 45 1.48 18.50 5.70
N TRP A 46 1.96 17.26 5.64
CA TRP A 46 1.86 16.40 4.47
C TRP A 46 0.50 15.66 4.46
N SER A 47 -0.11 15.56 3.29
CA SER A 47 -1.25 14.69 3.00
C SER A 47 -1.25 14.32 1.52
N ASP A 48 -2.14 13.39 1.13
CA ASP A 48 -2.35 13.04 -0.29
C ASP A 48 -2.82 14.23 -1.15
N LEU A 49 -3.53 15.19 -0.57
CA LEU A 49 -3.98 16.40 -1.25
C LEU A 49 -2.94 17.54 -1.21
N GLN A 50 -2.05 17.52 -0.24
CA GLN A 50 -1.00 18.52 -0.06
C GLN A 50 0.29 17.79 0.35
N PRO A 51 1.06 17.24 -0.61
CA PRO A 51 2.26 16.46 -0.32
C PRO A 51 3.47 17.35 0.02
N ALA A 52 3.30 18.21 1.03
CA ALA A 52 4.31 19.12 1.49
C ALA A 52 5.43 18.39 2.23
N LEU A 53 6.66 18.62 1.84
CA LEU A 53 7.84 18.02 2.41
C LEU A 53 8.78 19.07 2.98
N TYR A 54 9.65 18.62 3.87
CA TYR A 54 10.75 19.41 4.40
C TYR A 54 12.09 18.85 3.96
N GLN A 55 13.01 19.75 3.70
CA GLN A 55 14.42 19.47 3.56
C GLN A 55 15.11 19.96 4.83
N LEU A 56 15.59 19.02 5.64
CA LEU A 56 16.42 19.29 6.82
C LEU A 56 17.88 19.22 6.42
N LYS A 57 18.58 20.33 6.56
CA LYS A 57 20.04 20.39 6.47
C LYS A 57 20.64 20.30 7.86
N ALA A 58 21.51 19.34 8.06
CA ALA A 58 22.33 19.19 9.25
C ALA A 58 23.80 19.44 8.89
N GLU A 59 24.46 20.36 9.59
CA GLU A 59 25.84 20.77 9.31
C GLU A 59 26.67 20.78 10.59
N ILE A 60 27.85 20.21 10.55
CA ILE A 60 28.82 20.19 11.67
C ILE A 60 29.98 21.13 11.35
N ASN A 61 29.90 22.37 11.82
CA ASN A 61 30.99 23.36 11.77
C ASN A 61 31.77 23.42 10.43
N GLY A 62 31.11 23.28 9.27
CA GLY A 62 31.77 23.24 7.97
C GLY A 62 32.65 22.00 7.70
N ILE A 63 32.56 20.97 8.56
CA ILE A 63 33.31 19.73 8.42
C ILE A 63 32.54 18.69 7.62
N ASP A 64 31.24 18.59 7.88
CA ASP A 64 30.36 17.60 7.26
C ASP A 64 28.93 18.15 7.18
N GLU A 65 28.19 17.76 6.14
CA GLU A 65 26.79 18.08 6.00
C GLU A 65 25.98 16.92 5.47
N LYS A 66 24.74 16.81 5.95
CA LYS A 66 23.75 15.87 5.45
C LYS A 66 22.40 16.56 5.28
N THR A 67 21.76 16.23 4.17
CA THR A 67 20.40 16.67 3.92
C THR A 67 19.45 15.48 3.96
N VAL A 68 18.35 15.62 4.71
CA VAL A 68 17.31 14.60 4.85
C VAL A 68 15.97 15.21 4.46
N ARG A 69 15.16 14.47 3.72
CA ARG A 69 13.77 14.82 3.41
C ARG A 69 12.82 14.13 4.36
N PHE A 70 11.75 14.78 4.76
CA PHE A 70 10.68 14.20 5.57
C PHE A 70 9.38 14.98 5.36
N GLY A 71 8.25 14.39 5.73
CA GLY A 71 6.96 15.07 5.79
C GLY A 71 6.38 14.99 7.20
N LEU A 72 5.70 16.05 7.64
CA LEU A 72 4.96 16.04 8.90
C LEU A 72 3.55 15.56 8.67
N ARG A 73 3.18 14.46 9.29
CA ARG A 73 1.83 13.92 9.20
C ARG A 73 1.40 13.25 10.51
N ASP A 74 0.10 13.21 10.72
CA ASP A 74 -0.55 12.39 11.73
C ASP A 74 -1.59 11.52 11.03
N PHE A 75 -1.28 10.21 10.84
CA PHE A 75 -2.16 9.25 10.19
C PHE A 75 -2.63 8.24 11.23
N LYS A 76 -3.93 8.17 11.47
CA LYS A 76 -4.53 7.39 12.56
C LYS A 76 -5.80 6.70 12.12
N THR A 77 -6.27 5.83 13.00
CA THR A 77 -7.64 5.30 13.00
C THR A 77 -8.48 6.02 14.04
N GLU A 78 -9.68 6.38 13.65
CA GLU A 78 -10.74 6.86 14.56
C GLU A 78 -11.99 6.02 14.31
N GLU A 79 -12.31 5.14 15.26
CA GLU A 79 -13.37 4.15 15.09
C GLU A 79 -13.17 3.33 13.81
N THR A 80 -14.09 3.41 12.85
CA THR A 80 -14.09 2.63 11.60
C THR A 80 -13.50 3.38 10.41
N HIS A 81 -12.78 4.47 10.61
CA HIS A 81 -12.19 5.24 9.50
C HIS A 81 -10.77 5.72 9.78
N PHE A 82 -10.07 6.04 8.72
CA PHE A 82 -8.75 6.67 8.80
C PHE A 82 -8.87 8.18 8.88
N THR A 83 -7.91 8.80 9.56
CA THR A 83 -7.73 10.25 9.57
C THR A 83 -6.32 10.62 9.16
N ILE A 84 -6.18 11.76 8.49
CA ILE A 84 -4.91 12.42 8.19
C ILE A 84 -4.95 13.83 8.76
N ASN A 85 -4.06 14.13 9.69
CA ASN A 85 -3.99 15.44 10.34
C ASN A 85 -5.34 15.89 10.94
N GLY A 86 -6.10 14.96 11.51
CA GLY A 86 -7.42 15.17 12.10
C GLY A 86 -8.58 15.26 11.10
N ALA A 87 -8.33 15.12 9.80
CA ALA A 87 -9.38 15.06 8.78
C ALA A 87 -9.65 13.63 8.33
N LYS A 88 -10.91 13.24 8.18
CA LYS A 88 -11.28 11.95 7.58
C LYS A 88 -10.64 11.79 6.21
N THR A 89 -10.05 10.63 5.97
CA THR A 89 -9.57 10.24 4.65
C THR A 89 -10.12 8.88 4.25
N PHE A 90 -10.38 8.73 2.97
CA PHE A 90 -10.84 7.49 2.37
C PHE A 90 -9.77 6.96 1.42
N LEU A 91 -9.37 5.71 1.60
CA LEU A 91 -8.35 5.09 0.78
C LEU A 91 -8.98 4.52 -0.50
N ARG A 92 -8.59 5.05 -1.63
CA ARG A 92 -8.91 4.53 -2.97
C ARG A 92 -7.66 3.86 -3.50
N GLY A 93 -7.59 2.54 -3.28
CA GLY A 93 -6.37 1.79 -3.43
C GLY A 93 -6.19 1.16 -4.81
N LYS A 94 -4.92 0.96 -5.17
CA LYS A 94 -4.47 0.10 -6.23
C LYS A 94 -3.70 -1.08 -5.62
N HIS A 95 -3.96 -2.27 -6.14
CA HIS A 95 -3.17 -3.46 -5.89
C HIS A 95 -1.98 -3.51 -6.86
N ASP A 96 -0.78 -3.75 -6.35
CA ASP A 96 0.44 -3.92 -7.14
C ASP A 96 1.09 -5.28 -6.85
N ALA A 97 1.15 -6.13 -7.88
CA ALA A 97 1.69 -7.48 -7.81
C ALA A 97 3.10 -7.61 -8.43
N CYS A 98 3.86 -6.55 -8.48
CA CYS A 98 5.23 -6.54 -9.01
C CYS A 98 5.34 -7.01 -10.48
N VAL A 99 4.42 -6.56 -11.34
CA VAL A 99 4.40 -6.96 -12.76
C VAL A 99 4.97 -5.88 -13.65
N PHE A 100 6.12 -6.16 -14.26
CA PHE A 100 6.86 -5.25 -15.13
C PHE A 100 7.21 -5.93 -16.47
N PRO A 101 6.30 -5.92 -17.47
CA PRO A 101 6.43 -6.72 -18.70
C PRO A 101 7.64 -6.37 -19.56
N LEU A 102 8.08 -5.12 -19.57
CA LEU A 102 9.19 -4.67 -20.40
C LEU A 102 10.55 -5.05 -19.81
N THR A 103 10.71 -4.96 -18.50
CA THR A 103 11.99 -5.11 -17.81
C THR A 103 12.13 -6.42 -17.06
N GLY A 104 11.03 -7.02 -16.63
CA GLY A 104 11.00 -8.18 -15.73
C GLY A 104 11.40 -7.86 -14.27
N HIS A 105 11.62 -6.59 -13.96
CA HIS A 105 11.93 -6.10 -12.61
C HIS A 105 11.31 -4.72 -12.39
N THR A 106 11.18 -4.33 -11.13
CA THR A 106 10.65 -3.02 -10.74
C THR A 106 11.53 -1.87 -11.23
N ALA A 107 10.92 -0.73 -11.47
CA ALA A 107 11.65 0.51 -11.71
C ALA A 107 12.50 0.89 -10.48
N MET A 108 13.75 1.33 -10.72
CA MET A 108 14.68 1.74 -9.68
C MET A 108 14.92 3.25 -9.67
N ASP A 109 14.29 4.00 -10.56
CA ASP A 109 14.43 5.45 -10.67
C ASP A 109 13.17 6.20 -10.26
N LEU A 110 13.38 7.41 -9.76
CA LEU A 110 12.34 8.28 -9.22
C LEU A 110 11.28 8.68 -10.26
N GLU A 111 11.69 9.00 -11.50
CA GLU A 111 10.76 9.56 -12.49
C GLU A 111 9.78 8.52 -13.03
N GLN A 112 10.18 7.25 -13.15
CA GLN A 112 9.25 6.17 -13.50
C GLN A 112 8.18 5.98 -12.43
N TRP A 113 8.56 5.98 -11.14
CA TRP A 113 7.60 5.89 -10.04
C TRP A 113 6.72 7.14 -9.91
N ARG A 114 7.26 8.32 -10.15
CA ARG A 114 6.45 9.55 -10.20
C ARG A 114 5.42 9.50 -11.32
N ARG A 115 5.84 9.05 -12.52
CA ARG A 115 4.88 8.84 -13.63
C ARG A 115 3.79 7.85 -13.24
N TYR A 116 4.15 6.74 -12.61
CA TYR A 116 3.22 5.73 -12.13
C TYR A 116 2.17 6.34 -11.17
N PHE A 117 2.60 7.06 -10.15
CA PHE A 117 1.70 7.66 -9.17
C PHE A 117 0.88 8.83 -9.72
N ARG A 118 1.39 9.61 -10.67
CA ARG A 118 0.58 10.62 -11.39
C ARG A 118 -0.58 9.97 -12.13
N ILE A 119 -0.35 8.86 -12.82
CA ILE A 119 -1.43 8.09 -13.46
C ILE A 119 -2.42 7.60 -12.41
N CYS A 120 -1.98 7.07 -11.27
CA CYS A 120 -2.88 6.70 -10.19
C CYS A 120 -3.74 7.89 -9.73
N LYS A 121 -3.15 9.07 -9.55
CA LYS A 121 -3.86 10.30 -9.17
C LYS A 121 -4.86 10.75 -10.22
N GLU A 122 -4.57 10.64 -11.51
CA GLU A 122 -5.48 10.92 -12.61
C GLU A 122 -6.74 10.04 -12.56
N TYR A 123 -6.61 8.79 -12.09
CA TYR A 123 -7.72 7.89 -11.82
C TYR A 123 -8.36 8.06 -10.43
N GLY A 124 -7.95 9.09 -9.67
CA GLY A 124 -8.49 9.38 -8.34
C GLY A 124 -7.96 8.47 -7.23
N LEU A 125 -6.94 7.68 -7.47
CA LEU A 125 -6.32 6.80 -6.48
C LEU A 125 -5.37 7.59 -5.58
N ASN A 126 -5.33 7.24 -4.29
CA ASN A 126 -4.45 7.85 -3.30
C ASN A 126 -3.71 6.82 -2.42
N HIS A 127 -3.86 5.53 -2.72
CA HIS A 127 -3.27 4.45 -1.94
C HIS A 127 -2.71 3.37 -2.88
N CYS A 128 -1.60 2.74 -2.49
CA CYS A 128 -1.04 1.60 -3.19
C CYS A 128 -0.65 0.51 -2.18
N ARG A 129 -1.23 -0.67 -2.34
CA ARG A 129 -0.85 -1.88 -1.64
C ARG A 129 0.12 -2.68 -2.51
N PHE A 130 1.25 -3.09 -1.94
CA PHE A 130 2.25 -3.94 -2.59
C PHE A 130 2.10 -5.38 -2.12
N HIS A 131 1.48 -6.20 -2.96
CA HIS A 131 1.16 -7.60 -2.66
C HIS A 131 2.42 -8.45 -2.48
N SER A 132 2.69 -8.87 -1.25
CA SER A 132 3.82 -9.74 -0.89
C SER A 132 5.19 -9.19 -1.31
N TRP A 133 5.39 -7.89 -1.31
CA TRP A 133 6.68 -7.27 -1.56
C TRP A 133 6.80 -5.85 -1.01
N CYS A 134 8.05 -5.40 -0.82
CA CYS A 134 8.37 -4.03 -0.48
C CYS A 134 9.05 -3.36 -1.69
N PRO A 135 8.55 -2.20 -2.17
CA PRO A 135 9.14 -1.51 -3.30
C PRO A 135 10.45 -0.81 -2.94
N PRO A 136 11.28 -0.40 -3.93
CA PRO A 136 12.54 0.28 -3.69
C PRO A 136 12.36 1.71 -3.18
N ALA A 137 13.42 2.30 -2.63
CA ALA A 137 13.45 3.68 -2.11
C ALA A 137 12.87 4.73 -3.08
N ALA A 138 13.14 4.58 -4.38
CA ALA A 138 12.58 5.48 -5.41
C ALA A 138 11.04 5.52 -5.42
N CYS A 139 10.39 4.42 -5.05
CA CYS A 139 8.93 4.37 -4.92
C CYS A 139 8.45 5.21 -3.74
N PHE A 140 9.08 5.07 -2.57
CA PHE A 140 8.73 5.87 -1.38
C PHE A 140 8.98 7.36 -1.62
N GLU A 141 10.11 7.73 -2.23
CA GLU A 141 10.38 9.12 -2.60
C GLU A 141 9.32 9.69 -3.56
N ALA A 142 8.94 8.92 -4.57
CA ALA A 142 7.90 9.33 -5.51
C ALA A 142 6.54 9.49 -4.84
N ALA A 143 6.17 8.57 -3.96
CA ALA A 143 4.91 8.61 -3.21
C ALA A 143 4.85 9.81 -2.26
N ASP A 144 5.96 10.14 -1.60
CA ASP A 144 6.08 11.35 -0.79
C ASP A 144 5.81 12.61 -1.62
N LEU A 145 6.36 12.69 -2.84
CA LEU A 145 6.22 13.84 -3.74
C LEU A 145 4.85 13.95 -4.37
N GLU A 146 4.23 12.84 -4.73
CA GLU A 146 2.94 12.82 -5.45
C GLU A 146 1.73 12.67 -4.51
N GLY A 147 1.92 12.39 -3.22
CA GLY A 147 0.85 12.25 -2.23
C GLY A 147 0.09 10.94 -2.38
N ILE A 148 0.78 9.83 -2.23
CA ILE A 148 0.20 8.47 -2.24
C ILE A 148 0.50 7.79 -0.92
N TYR A 149 -0.49 7.20 -0.28
CA TYR A 149 -0.32 6.35 0.89
C TYR A 149 0.18 4.97 0.47
N LEU A 150 1.23 4.47 1.13
CA LEU A 150 1.83 3.17 0.81
C LEU A 150 1.53 2.13 1.88
N GLN A 151 1.29 0.91 1.41
CA GLN A 151 1.13 -0.30 2.20
C GLN A 151 2.02 -1.41 1.62
N PRO A 152 3.32 -1.43 1.96
CA PRO A 152 4.17 -2.58 1.63
C PRO A 152 3.84 -3.78 2.51
N GLU A 153 4.28 -4.95 2.05
CA GLU A 153 4.15 -6.24 2.74
C GLU A 153 5.49 -6.95 2.81
N LEU A 154 5.63 -7.90 3.75
CA LEU A 154 6.72 -8.87 3.70
C LEU A 154 6.56 -9.80 2.50
N PRO A 155 7.66 -10.36 1.97
CA PRO A 155 7.63 -11.21 0.78
C PRO A 155 7.12 -12.63 1.09
N ILE A 156 5.89 -12.74 1.59
CA ILE A 156 5.27 -14.00 1.95
C ILE A 156 3.79 -14.06 1.56
N TRP A 157 3.39 -15.24 1.09
CA TRP A 157 2.02 -15.65 0.82
C TRP A 157 1.85 -17.08 1.35
N GLY A 158 0.90 -17.32 2.26
CA GLY A 158 0.61 -18.64 2.80
C GLY A 158 0.84 -18.79 4.31
N GLY A 159 1.64 -19.78 4.73
CA GLY A 159 1.74 -20.17 6.13
C GLY A 159 2.74 -19.35 6.95
N PHE A 160 2.25 -18.68 7.98
CA PHE A 160 3.06 -18.00 9.00
C PHE A 160 3.22 -18.93 10.21
N LYS A 161 4.28 -19.77 10.20
CA LYS A 161 4.39 -20.92 11.11
C LYS A 161 5.70 -20.91 11.89
N LYS A 162 5.60 -21.16 13.19
CA LYS A 162 6.75 -21.24 14.09
C LYS A 162 7.75 -22.33 13.70
N GLU A 163 7.28 -23.44 13.13
CA GLU A 163 8.11 -24.54 12.67
C GLU A 163 9.01 -24.16 11.50
N SER A 164 8.69 -23.09 10.78
CA SER A 164 9.51 -22.52 9.70
C SER A 164 10.47 -21.47 10.25
N ALA A 165 11.27 -21.82 11.26
CA ALA A 165 12.07 -20.88 12.03
C ALA A 165 13.01 -20.03 11.16
N GLU A 166 13.72 -20.63 10.21
CA GLU A 166 14.63 -19.93 9.29
C GLU A 166 13.91 -18.87 8.45
N LEU A 167 12.71 -19.19 7.95
CA LEU A 167 11.88 -18.25 7.21
C LEU A 167 11.37 -17.12 8.14
N MET A 168 10.92 -17.47 9.34
CA MET A 168 10.45 -16.46 10.30
C MET A 168 11.58 -15.51 10.71
N ASP A 169 12.78 -16.01 10.96
CA ASP A 169 13.96 -15.20 11.28
C ASP A 169 14.33 -14.27 10.12
N PHE A 170 14.27 -14.77 8.88
CA PHE A 170 14.49 -13.96 7.68
C PHE A 170 13.46 -12.84 7.56
N LEU A 171 12.16 -13.17 7.66
CA LEU A 171 11.06 -12.20 7.53
C LEU A 171 11.08 -11.14 8.64
N MET A 172 11.42 -11.55 9.89
CA MET A 172 11.58 -10.62 11.00
C MET A 172 12.67 -9.59 10.69
N LYS A 173 13.83 -10.07 10.24
CA LYS A 173 14.96 -9.23 9.90
C LYS A 173 14.69 -8.31 8.71
N ASP A 174 14.01 -8.83 7.70
CA ASP A 174 13.60 -8.05 6.53
C ASP A 174 12.63 -6.94 6.92
N GLY A 175 11.59 -7.24 7.71
CA GLY A 175 10.66 -6.25 8.22
C GLY A 175 11.32 -5.19 9.11
N GLU A 176 12.25 -5.59 9.99
CA GLU A 176 13.04 -4.61 10.77
C GLU A 176 13.85 -3.68 9.87
N ASN A 177 14.43 -4.19 8.79
CA ASN A 177 15.16 -3.37 7.83
C ASN A 177 14.23 -2.42 7.08
N ILE A 178 13.04 -2.88 6.64
CA ILE A 178 12.01 -2.04 6.03
C ILE A 178 11.63 -0.88 6.97
N MET A 179 11.39 -1.17 8.26
CA MET A 179 11.06 -0.14 9.25
C MET A 179 12.20 0.86 9.43
N ARG A 180 13.44 0.42 9.52
CA ARG A 180 14.60 1.31 9.72
C ARG A 180 14.92 2.16 8.49
N GLU A 181 14.77 1.60 7.31
CA GLU A 181 15.16 2.28 6.06
C GLU A 181 14.08 3.26 5.59
N TYR A 182 12.79 2.87 5.66
CA TYR A 182 11.72 3.60 5.00
C TYR A 182 10.77 4.37 5.92
N SER A 183 10.84 4.21 7.24
CA SER A 183 9.88 4.84 8.17
C SER A 183 9.89 6.36 8.18
N ASN A 184 10.94 6.99 7.66
CA ASN A 184 10.99 8.45 7.55
C ASN A 184 10.16 9.00 6.38
N HIS A 185 9.69 8.15 5.46
CA HIS A 185 8.84 8.56 4.36
C HIS A 185 7.42 8.86 4.85
N ALA A 186 6.91 10.05 4.53
CA ALA A 186 5.56 10.46 4.94
C ALA A 186 4.45 9.61 4.32
N SER A 187 4.69 9.08 3.13
CA SER A 187 3.80 8.18 2.39
C SER A 187 3.64 6.80 3.03
N PHE A 188 4.63 6.33 3.78
CA PHE A 188 4.58 5.03 4.44
C PHE A 188 3.70 5.11 5.69
N VAL A 189 2.47 4.66 5.61
CA VAL A 189 1.46 4.78 6.66
C VAL A 189 0.89 3.45 7.15
N LEU A 190 0.91 2.42 6.30
CA LEU A 190 0.30 1.11 6.55
C LEU A 190 1.31 0.00 6.32
N PHE A 191 1.26 -1.06 7.11
CA PHE A 191 2.07 -2.26 6.91
C PHE A 191 1.28 -3.53 7.20
N ALA A 192 1.47 -4.55 6.36
CA ALA A 192 0.89 -5.87 6.54
C ALA A 192 1.97 -6.96 6.48
N LEU A 193 1.79 -8.07 7.21
CA LEU A 193 2.79 -9.14 7.24
C LEU A 193 2.85 -9.98 5.96
N GLY A 194 1.92 -9.82 5.05
CA GLY A 194 1.87 -10.54 3.77
C GLY A 194 0.46 -10.83 3.32
N ASN A 195 0.33 -11.66 2.27
CA ASN A 195 -0.93 -11.95 1.62
C ASN A 195 -1.55 -13.29 2.06
N GLU A 196 -2.86 -13.27 2.36
CA GLU A 196 -3.69 -14.46 2.63
C GLU A 196 -3.03 -15.45 3.59
N LEU A 197 -2.42 -14.90 4.63
CA LEU A 197 -1.68 -15.70 5.59
C LEU A 197 -2.61 -16.59 6.41
N GLY A 198 -2.17 -17.83 6.61
CA GLY A 198 -2.67 -18.72 7.67
C GLY A 198 -1.54 -19.00 8.67
N GLY A 199 -1.82 -19.77 9.73
CA GLY A 199 -0.81 -20.23 10.66
C GLY A 199 -1.01 -19.73 12.09
N ASP A 200 0.06 -19.36 12.78
CA ASP A 200 0.03 -19.01 14.20
C ASP A 200 -0.13 -17.50 14.41
N ILE A 201 -1.28 -17.10 14.95
CA ILE A 201 -1.59 -15.70 15.28
C ILE A 201 -0.62 -15.12 16.31
N ASN A 202 -0.11 -15.94 17.25
CA ASN A 202 0.82 -15.42 18.25
C ASN A 202 2.15 -15.04 17.61
N VAL A 203 2.60 -15.78 16.61
CA VAL A 203 3.80 -15.42 15.83
C VAL A 203 3.54 -14.13 15.05
N MET A 204 2.38 -13.99 14.39
CA MET A 204 2.00 -12.75 13.70
C MET A 204 1.99 -11.56 14.67
N LYS A 205 1.45 -11.76 15.87
CA LYS A 205 1.44 -10.74 16.92
C LYS A 205 2.85 -10.34 17.36
N GLU A 206 3.76 -11.30 17.57
CA GLU A 206 5.17 -11.02 17.90
C GLU A 206 5.83 -10.13 16.84
N PHE A 207 5.56 -10.38 15.56
CA PHE A 207 6.08 -9.56 14.45
C PHE A 207 5.52 -8.14 14.48
N VAL A 208 4.21 -7.97 14.58
CA VAL A 208 3.58 -6.65 14.63
C VAL A 208 4.02 -5.87 15.86
N ASP A 209 4.07 -6.49 17.04
CA ASP A 209 4.56 -5.86 18.27
C ASP A 209 6.01 -5.40 18.11
N ARG A 210 6.85 -6.22 17.48
CA ARG A 210 8.24 -5.88 17.20
C ARG A 210 8.36 -4.70 16.26
N PHE A 211 7.65 -4.69 15.14
CA PHE A 211 7.69 -3.60 14.16
C PHE A 211 7.13 -2.31 14.74
N ARG A 212 6.02 -2.39 15.48
CA ARG A 212 5.43 -1.25 16.19
C ARG A 212 6.38 -0.67 17.26
N SER A 213 7.21 -1.50 17.89
CA SER A 213 8.23 -1.02 18.84
C SER A 213 9.35 -0.22 18.16
N ILE A 214 9.65 -0.49 16.88
CA ILE A 214 10.63 0.24 16.07
C ILE A 214 10.00 1.50 15.51
N GLU A 215 8.78 1.39 14.98
CA GLU A 215 8.09 2.49 14.32
C GLU A 215 6.60 2.56 14.75
N PRO A 216 6.30 3.32 15.80
CA PRO A 216 4.93 3.42 16.34
C PRO A 216 4.00 4.35 15.53
N ARG A 217 4.50 5.06 14.52
CA ARG A 217 3.72 6.03 13.72
C ARG A 217 2.98 5.38 12.54
N HIS A 218 3.24 4.11 12.25
CA HIS A 218 2.54 3.34 11.22
C HIS A 218 1.37 2.58 11.82
N LEU A 219 0.42 2.22 10.98
CA LEU A 219 -0.66 1.30 11.31
C LEU A 219 -0.34 -0.10 10.79
N TYR A 220 -0.67 -1.11 11.57
CA TYR A 220 -0.31 -2.50 11.33
C TYR A 220 -1.52 -3.42 11.28
N THR A 221 -1.46 -4.41 10.39
CA THR A 221 -2.37 -5.56 10.37
C THR A 221 -1.56 -6.86 10.26
N TYR A 222 -2.14 -7.99 10.69
CA TYR A 222 -1.47 -9.29 10.62
C TYR A 222 -1.32 -9.82 9.20
N GLY A 223 -1.96 -9.22 8.24
CA GLY A 223 -1.81 -9.51 6.82
C GLY A 223 -3.04 -9.12 6.03
N SER A 224 -2.89 -9.09 4.72
CA SER A 224 -4.00 -8.85 3.83
C SER A 224 -4.82 -10.12 3.66
N ASN A 225 -6.10 -10.08 4.10
CA ASN A 225 -7.07 -11.17 3.99
C ASN A 225 -6.63 -12.48 4.69
N ILE A 226 -6.05 -12.37 5.89
CA ILE A 226 -5.62 -13.55 6.67
C ILE A 226 -6.78 -14.53 6.87
N PHE A 227 -6.47 -15.83 6.84
CA PHE A 227 -7.46 -16.92 6.90
C PHE A 227 -8.61 -16.70 5.91
N LEU A 228 -8.34 -16.08 4.76
CA LEU A 228 -9.32 -15.70 3.73
C LEU A 228 -10.52 -14.91 4.31
N GLY A 229 -10.26 -14.08 5.31
CA GLY A 229 -11.25 -13.23 5.97
C GLY A 229 -12.18 -13.94 6.95
N SER A 230 -11.98 -15.23 7.21
CA SER A 230 -12.92 -16.03 8.03
C SER A 230 -12.92 -15.68 9.52
N ARG A 231 -11.91 -15.01 10.03
CA ARG A 231 -11.75 -14.70 11.45
C ARG A 231 -12.18 -13.29 11.87
N GLY A 232 -12.38 -12.40 10.90
CA GLY A 232 -12.65 -10.99 11.20
C GLY A 232 -11.48 -10.31 11.91
N HIS A 233 -11.75 -9.23 12.65
CA HIS A 233 -10.75 -8.49 13.39
C HIS A 233 -10.16 -9.31 14.55
N ILE A 234 -8.84 -9.30 14.65
CA ILE A 234 -8.08 -9.91 15.73
C ILE A 234 -7.41 -8.79 16.55
N PRO A 235 -7.50 -8.82 17.90
CA PRO A 235 -6.89 -7.78 18.73
C PRO A 235 -5.39 -7.60 18.45
N GLY A 236 -4.98 -6.34 18.24
CA GLY A 236 -3.63 -5.95 17.86
C GLY A 236 -3.50 -5.43 16.43
N GLU A 237 -4.54 -5.61 15.60
CA GLU A 237 -4.63 -4.99 14.29
C GLU A 237 -5.23 -3.58 14.39
N ASP A 238 -4.63 -2.61 13.70
CA ASP A 238 -5.13 -1.24 13.65
C ASP A 238 -6.17 -1.06 12.53
N PHE A 239 -6.18 -1.96 11.53
CA PHE A 239 -7.11 -1.98 10.40
C PHE A 239 -7.21 -3.39 9.83
N LEU A 240 -8.24 -3.64 9.03
CA LEU A 240 -8.40 -4.88 8.26
C LEU A 240 -8.18 -4.64 6.77
N VAL A 241 -7.55 -5.60 6.12
CA VAL A 241 -7.59 -5.77 4.67
C VAL A 241 -8.28 -7.11 4.41
N THR A 242 -9.51 -7.09 3.93
CA THR A 242 -10.29 -8.31 3.81
C THR A 242 -11.35 -8.23 2.71
N CYS A 243 -11.68 -9.39 2.15
CA CYS A 243 -12.86 -9.55 1.30
C CYS A 243 -14.13 -9.90 2.10
N ARG A 244 -14.01 -10.07 3.43
CA ARG A 244 -15.10 -10.47 4.32
C ARG A 244 -14.98 -9.75 5.65
N VAL A 245 -16.05 -9.17 6.11
CA VAL A 245 -16.11 -8.58 7.43
C VAL A 245 -17.01 -9.42 8.30
N GLY A 246 -16.52 -9.78 9.46
CA GLY A 246 -17.26 -10.59 10.41
C GLY A 246 -16.49 -11.85 10.79
N SER A 247 -16.76 -12.31 12.00
CA SER A 247 -16.20 -13.53 12.54
C SER A 247 -17.26 -14.63 12.58
N GLY A 248 -16.85 -15.85 12.42
CA GLY A 248 -17.66 -16.98 12.72
C GLY A 248 -17.83 -17.96 11.59
N GLU A 249 -18.40 -19.10 11.95
CA GLU A 249 -18.73 -20.16 11.00
C GLU A 249 -19.69 -19.63 9.94
N GLY A 250 -19.31 -19.82 8.69
CA GLY A 250 -20.20 -19.62 7.56
C GLY A 250 -20.20 -18.27 6.89
N TYR A 251 -19.11 -17.51 6.87
CA TYR A 251 -18.91 -16.38 5.92
C TYR A 251 -20.12 -15.46 5.68
N SER A 252 -20.96 -15.27 6.67
CA SER A 252 -22.30 -14.69 6.51
C SER A 252 -22.34 -13.19 6.26
N THR A 253 -21.20 -12.52 6.39
CA THR A 253 -21.09 -11.06 6.18
C THR A 253 -19.99 -10.77 5.20
N HIS A 254 -20.40 -10.32 4.02
CA HIS A 254 -19.52 -10.17 2.90
C HIS A 254 -19.36 -8.71 2.51
N ALA A 255 -18.18 -8.16 2.74
CA ALA A 255 -17.71 -7.04 1.95
C ALA A 255 -17.15 -7.61 0.62
N ARG A 256 -18.02 -8.29 -0.15
CA ARG A 256 -17.64 -9.22 -1.20
C ARG A 256 -17.47 -8.63 -2.58
N ALA A 257 -16.99 -7.43 -2.74
CA ALA A 257 -16.60 -7.03 -4.08
C ALA A 257 -15.35 -7.77 -4.61
N SER A 258 -14.64 -8.51 -3.77
CA SER A 258 -13.39 -9.17 -4.14
C SER A 258 -13.52 -10.55 -4.77
N PHE A 259 -14.51 -11.33 -4.41
CA PHE A 259 -14.73 -12.64 -5.03
C PHE A 259 -15.80 -12.55 -6.11
N SER A 260 -15.38 -12.01 -7.23
CA SER A 260 -16.20 -11.90 -8.42
C SER A 260 -15.97 -13.03 -9.43
N PHE A 261 -15.13 -14.02 -9.07
CA PHE A 261 -14.85 -15.11 -10.00
C PHE A 261 -16.06 -16.03 -10.15
N ALA A 262 -16.17 -16.57 -11.35
CA ALA A 262 -17.15 -17.59 -11.65
C ALA A 262 -16.97 -18.88 -10.84
N ASP A 263 -15.77 -19.12 -10.32
CA ASP A 263 -15.36 -20.29 -9.57
C ASP A 263 -15.45 -20.15 -8.05
N ALA A 264 -15.89 -18.99 -7.54
CA ALA A 264 -16.21 -18.88 -6.12
C ALA A 264 -17.31 -19.87 -5.74
N GLU A 265 -17.22 -20.47 -4.54
CA GLU A 265 -18.10 -21.56 -4.06
C GLU A 265 -19.60 -21.27 -4.25
N GLU A 266 -20.01 -20.02 -4.23
CA GLU A 266 -21.39 -19.57 -4.43
C GLU A 266 -21.63 -19.01 -5.85
N GLY A 267 -20.78 -19.37 -6.80
CA GLY A 267 -20.87 -18.93 -8.19
C GLY A 267 -20.37 -17.52 -8.45
N GLY A 268 -19.78 -16.89 -7.45
CA GLY A 268 -19.24 -15.52 -7.55
C GLY A 268 -20.28 -14.45 -7.79
N TYR A 269 -19.81 -13.22 -7.79
CA TYR A 269 -20.68 -12.05 -7.95
C TYR A 269 -21.28 -11.97 -9.37
N LEU A 270 -20.43 -12.23 -10.38
CA LEU A 270 -20.83 -12.16 -11.78
C LEU A 270 -21.98 -13.09 -12.16
N ASN A 271 -22.08 -14.25 -11.52
CA ASN A 271 -23.08 -15.26 -11.84
C ASN A 271 -24.37 -15.15 -11.00
N ASN A 272 -24.30 -14.44 -9.87
CA ASN A 272 -25.40 -14.41 -8.90
C ASN A 272 -26.09 -13.04 -8.76
N THR A 273 -25.52 -11.99 -9.31
CA THR A 273 -26.02 -10.64 -9.09
C THR A 273 -25.99 -9.83 -10.38
N TYR A 274 -27.06 -9.10 -10.67
CA TYR A 274 -27.04 -8.11 -11.74
C TYR A 274 -26.19 -6.92 -11.35
N PRO A 275 -25.47 -6.26 -12.29
CA PRO A 275 -24.78 -5.02 -12.04
C PRO A 275 -25.72 -3.98 -11.47
N ASN A 276 -25.32 -3.36 -10.37
CA ASN A 276 -26.09 -2.27 -9.77
C ASN A 276 -25.17 -1.32 -8.99
N SER A 277 -25.59 -0.10 -8.80
CA SER A 277 -24.89 0.94 -8.05
C SER A 277 -25.45 1.16 -6.62
N VAL A 278 -26.32 0.27 -6.17
CA VAL A 278 -26.98 0.38 -4.85
C VAL A 278 -26.41 -0.58 -3.82
N MET A 279 -25.36 -1.30 -4.16
CA MET A 279 -24.68 -2.17 -3.20
C MET A 279 -24.08 -1.36 -2.07
N ASN A 280 -24.34 -1.82 -0.86
CA ASN A 280 -23.92 -1.20 0.37
C ASN A 280 -23.37 -2.29 1.31
N PHE A 281 -22.31 -1.96 2.01
CA PHE A 281 -21.63 -2.85 2.96
C PHE A 281 -21.82 -2.43 4.41
N ASP A 282 -22.70 -1.48 4.71
CA ASP A 282 -22.84 -0.88 6.04
C ASP A 282 -23.08 -1.94 7.12
N GLU A 283 -24.03 -2.85 6.91
CA GLU A 283 -24.31 -3.95 7.84
C GLU A 283 -23.09 -4.84 8.13
N ALA A 284 -22.28 -5.11 7.10
CA ALA A 284 -21.06 -5.87 7.24
C ALA A 284 -19.99 -5.08 8.03
N LEU A 285 -19.86 -3.78 7.73
CA LEU A 285 -18.87 -2.89 8.36
C LEU A 285 -19.19 -2.57 9.82
N GLU A 286 -20.46 -2.53 10.21
CA GLU A 286 -20.88 -2.32 11.61
C GLU A 286 -20.25 -3.33 12.59
N LYS A 287 -19.84 -4.49 12.11
CA LYS A 287 -19.21 -5.54 12.92
C LYS A 287 -17.71 -5.38 13.09
N SER A 288 -17.09 -4.44 12.39
CA SER A 288 -15.66 -4.17 12.52
C SER A 288 -15.42 -3.04 13.51
N PRO A 289 -14.54 -3.22 14.52
CA PRO A 289 -14.17 -2.14 15.42
C PRO A 289 -13.07 -1.22 14.84
N VAL A 290 -12.56 -1.52 13.66
CA VAL A 290 -11.44 -0.81 12.99
C VAL A 290 -11.78 -0.57 11.54
N PRO A 291 -11.07 0.35 10.85
CA PRO A 291 -11.26 0.58 9.42
C PRO A 291 -11.05 -0.69 8.59
N VAL A 292 -11.81 -0.83 7.51
CA VAL A 292 -11.73 -1.96 6.59
C VAL A 292 -11.33 -1.48 5.22
N ILE A 293 -10.29 -2.09 4.65
CA ILE A 293 -9.86 -1.93 3.26
C ILE A 293 -10.31 -3.19 2.51
N GLY A 294 -10.98 -3.02 1.38
CA GLY A 294 -11.34 -4.15 0.51
C GLY A 294 -10.09 -4.84 -0.04
N HIS A 295 -10.03 -6.17 0.14
CA HIS A 295 -8.93 -6.98 -0.39
C HIS A 295 -9.23 -7.35 -1.83
N GLU A 296 -8.34 -6.97 -2.74
CA GLU A 296 -8.40 -7.31 -4.18
C GLU A 296 -9.80 -7.09 -4.79
N THR A 297 -10.46 -6.03 -4.33
CA THR A 297 -11.78 -5.65 -4.80
C THR A 297 -11.76 -5.39 -6.30
N GLY A 298 -12.77 -5.93 -7.00
CA GLY A 298 -12.91 -5.70 -8.43
C GLY A 298 -12.06 -6.63 -9.31
N GLN A 299 -11.74 -7.81 -8.87
CA GLN A 299 -11.18 -8.86 -9.73
C GLN A 299 -12.20 -9.36 -10.76
N PHE A 300 -12.84 -8.41 -11.46
CA PHE A 300 -13.79 -8.74 -12.52
C PHE A 300 -13.01 -9.14 -13.76
N GLN A 301 -13.34 -10.31 -14.29
CA GLN A 301 -12.69 -10.82 -15.48
C GLN A 301 -13.13 -10.02 -16.70
N THR A 302 -12.17 -9.38 -17.36
CA THR A 302 -12.36 -8.74 -18.65
C THR A 302 -11.74 -9.59 -19.74
N TYR A 303 -12.38 -9.65 -20.89
CA TYR A 303 -11.81 -10.34 -22.05
C TYR A 303 -10.54 -9.62 -22.52
N PRO A 304 -9.47 -10.32 -22.94
CA PRO A 304 -8.22 -9.68 -23.33
C PRO A 304 -8.39 -8.73 -24.53
N ASN A 305 -7.76 -7.56 -24.44
CA ASN A 305 -7.49 -6.73 -25.61
C ASN A 305 -6.22 -7.21 -26.32
N TYR A 306 -6.34 -7.86 -27.46
CA TYR A 306 -5.16 -8.40 -28.18
C TYR A 306 -4.23 -7.31 -28.73
N GLU A 307 -4.68 -6.05 -28.85
CA GLU A 307 -3.79 -4.94 -29.20
C GLU A 307 -2.70 -4.69 -28.13
N GLU A 308 -2.96 -5.10 -26.87
CA GLU A 308 -1.99 -5.02 -25.78
C GLU A 308 -0.74 -5.90 -26.03
N MET A 309 -0.88 -6.97 -26.82
CA MET A 309 0.26 -7.86 -27.14
C MET A 309 1.44 -7.11 -27.76
N LYS A 310 1.17 -6.05 -28.52
CA LYS A 310 2.19 -5.19 -29.16
C LYS A 310 3.07 -4.44 -28.14
N LYS A 311 2.60 -4.30 -26.90
CA LYS A 311 3.33 -3.63 -25.82
C LYS A 311 4.37 -4.54 -25.15
N TYR A 312 4.31 -5.85 -25.38
CA TYR A 312 5.26 -6.81 -24.83
C TYR A 312 6.54 -6.85 -25.69
N THR A 313 7.30 -5.79 -25.62
CA THR A 313 8.54 -5.62 -26.40
C THR A 313 9.81 -5.92 -25.60
N GLY A 314 9.67 -6.34 -24.34
CA GLY A 314 10.77 -6.60 -23.42
C GLY A 314 10.96 -8.08 -23.10
N VAL A 315 11.24 -8.38 -21.83
CA VAL A 315 11.64 -9.72 -21.36
C VAL A 315 10.48 -10.69 -21.15
N LEU A 316 9.26 -10.19 -20.97
CA LEU A 316 8.07 -11.02 -20.82
C LEU A 316 7.31 -11.14 -22.14
N ALA A 317 6.81 -12.34 -22.44
CA ALA A 317 5.98 -12.62 -23.60
C ALA A 317 4.49 -12.67 -23.19
N PRO A 318 3.56 -12.31 -24.09
CA PRO A 318 2.12 -12.28 -23.79
C PRO A 318 1.46 -13.67 -23.95
N TRP A 319 2.01 -14.71 -23.32
CA TRP A 319 1.58 -16.11 -23.47
C TRP A 319 0.08 -16.32 -23.23
N ASN A 320 -0.49 -15.67 -22.23
CA ASN A 320 -1.92 -15.79 -21.94
C ASN A 320 -2.77 -15.26 -23.09
N PHE A 321 -2.40 -14.11 -23.65
CA PHE A 321 -3.10 -13.53 -24.80
C PHE A 321 -3.02 -14.43 -26.03
N GLU A 322 -1.85 -15.02 -26.30
CA GLU A 322 -1.66 -15.94 -27.41
C GLU A 322 -2.55 -17.18 -27.30
N VAL A 323 -2.61 -17.78 -26.08
CA VAL A 323 -3.47 -18.93 -25.82
C VAL A 323 -4.95 -18.58 -25.96
N PHE A 324 -5.39 -17.45 -25.45
CA PHE A 324 -6.80 -17.03 -25.58
C PHE A 324 -7.15 -16.74 -27.02
N ARG A 325 -6.29 -16.05 -27.77
CA ARG A 325 -6.49 -15.76 -29.18
C ARG A 325 -6.58 -17.03 -30.02
N ASP A 326 -5.68 -17.97 -29.85
CA ASP A 326 -5.68 -19.27 -30.54
C ASP A 326 -7.00 -20.06 -30.27
N ARG A 327 -7.45 -20.07 -29.01
CA ARG A 327 -8.74 -20.70 -28.66
C ARG A 327 -9.93 -20.03 -29.32
N LEU A 328 -9.93 -18.70 -29.35
CA LEU A 328 -11.00 -17.94 -29.99
C LEU A 328 -11.04 -18.15 -31.52
N GLU A 329 -9.84 -18.21 -32.16
CA GLU A 329 -9.71 -18.51 -33.59
C GLU A 329 -10.23 -19.93 -33.90
N LYS A 330 -9.86 -20.93 -33.09
CA LYS A 330 -10.36 -22.32 -33.21
C LYS A 330 -11.87 -22.41 -33.03
N ALA A 331 -12.47 -21.54 -32.25
CA ALA A 331 -13.91 -21.43 -32.11
C ALA A 331 -14.61 -20.68 -33.23
N GLY A 332 -13.85 -20.13 -34.19
CA GLY A 332 -14.40 -19.34 -35.31
C GLY A 332 -14.93 -17.96 -34.90
N MET A 333 -14.46 -17.42 -33.78
CA MET A 333 -15.01 -16.19 -33.16
C MET A 333 -13.97 -15.05 -33.07
N LEU A 334 -12.84 -15.16 -33.73
CA LEU A 334 -11.75 -14.18 -33.60
C LEU A 334 -12.18 -12.76 -34.03
N GLU A 335 -13.06 -12.61 -35.02
CA GLU A 335 -13.56 -11.32 -35.47
C GLU A 335 -14.40 -10.60 -34.41
N GLN A 336 -14.93 -11.31 -33.42
CA GLN A 336 -15.74 -10.80 -32.32
C GLN A 336 -14.90 -10.44 -31.07
N ALA A 337 -13.58 -10.58 -31.11
CA ALA A 337 -12.70 -10.37 -29.97
C ALA A 337 -12.84 -8.98 -29.34
N ASP A 338 -12.96 -7.94 -30.17
CA ASP A 338 -13.14 -6.55 -29.75
C ASP A 338 -14.51 -6.32 -29.07
N ASP A 339 -15.56 -6.99 -29.53
CA ASP A 339 -16.87 -6.94 -28.92
C ASP A 339 -16.86 -7.59 -27.53
N PHE A 340 -16.20 -8.73 -27.36
CA PHE A 340 -16.03 -9.39 -26.07
C PHE A 340 -15.25 -8.51 -25.09
N PHE A 341 -14.15 -7.91 -25.54
CA PHE A 341 -13.37 -6.98 -24.72
C PHE A 341 -14.21 -5.77 -24.26
N LYS A 342 -14.91 -5.11 -25.19
CA LYS A 342 -15.76 -3.94 -24.89
C LYS A 342 -16.91 -4.29 -23.96
N ALA A 343 -17.60 -5.40 -24.22
CA ALA A 343 -18.72 -5.84 -23.40
C ALA A 343 -18.29 -6.18 -21.98
N SER A 344 -17.22 -6.95 -21.80
CA SER A 344 -16.70 -7.31 -20.48
C SER A 344 -16.14 -6.11 -19.72
N GLY A 345 -15.52 -5.16 -20.40
CA GLY A 345 -15.06 -3.91 -19.82
C GLY A 345 -16.21 -3.03 -19.32
N ALA A 346 -17.28 -2.88 -20.12
CA ALA A 346 -18.47 -2.14 -19.72
C ALA A 346 -19.16 -2.77 -18.50
N TRP A 347 -19.25 -4.09 -18.46
CA TRP A 347 -19.76 -4.84 -17.31
C TRP A 347 -18.93 -4.59 -16.04
N SER A 348 -17.61 -4.65 -16.14
CA SER A 348 -16.70 -4.40 -15.02
C SER A 348 -16.86 -2.99 -14.47
N VAL A 349 -16.98 -1.97 -15.33
CA VAL A 349 -17.21 -0.58 -14.91
C VAL A 349 -18.52 -0.45 -14.14
N GLU A 350 -19.58 -1.10 -14.58
CA GLU A 350 -20.89 -1.04 -13.91
C GLU A 350 -20.84 -1.70 -12.53
N LEU A 351 -20.09 -2.80 -12.39
CA LEU A 351 -19.91 -3.47 -11.09
C LEU A 351 -19.07 -2.65 -10.09
N TYR A 352 -18.24 -1.72 -10.56
CA TYR A 352 -17.46 -0.82 -9.71
C TYR A 352 -18.25 0.41 -9.22
N ARG A 353 -19.35 0.74 -9.84
CA ARG A 353 -20.20 1.87 -9.45
C ARG A 353 -20.99 1.60 -8.19
#